data_e971fe64f77e2de1f5ae1f4b469004b1
#
_entry.id   e971fe64f77e2de1f5ae1f4b469004b1
#
_cell.length_a   1.000
_cell.length_b   1.000
_cell.length_c   1.000
_cell.angle_alpha   90.00
_cell.angle_beta   90.00
_cell.angle_gamma   90.00
#
_symmetry.space_group_name_H-M   'P 1'
#
loop_
_entity.id
_entity.type
_entity.pdbx_description
1 polymer ?
#
loop_
_entity_poly.entity_id
_entity_poly.type
_entity_poly.pdbx_seq_one_letter_code
_entity_poly.pdbx_strand_id
1 'polypeptide(L)'
;MNPRTHLKQFFNELYQRTTKLLILFSVLLLLPTGTIALETSTGEFLFNQHCSGCHVNGGNIIRRNKTLRLNALERGGLDNPEAIAKVAREGIGQMSGYENVLGEGGDQLVAVWIWTQAQKAWIQG
;
A
#
# COMPACT_ATOMS: atom_id res chain seq x y z
N MET A 1 -48.28 -33.72 -23.51
CA MET A 1 -47.30 -32.78 -22.89
C MET A 1 -47.74 -31.38 -23.19
N ASN A 2 -47.97 -30.55 -22.16
CA ASN A 2 -48.60 -29.23 -22.32
C ASN A 2 -47.51 -28.16 -22.63
N PRO A 3 -47.50 -27.54 -23.81
CA PRO A 3 -46.48 -26.59 -24.21
C PRO A 3 -46.38 -25.35 -23.29
N ARG A 4 -47.43 -25.04 -22.56
CA ARG A 4 -47.46 -23.89 -21.60
C ARG A 4 -46.61 -24.15 -20.35
N THR A 5 -46.40 -25.38 -19.94
CA THR A 5 -45.57 -25.69 -18.76
C THR A 5 -44.07 -25.57 -19.06
N HIS A 6 -43.64 -26.00 -20.25
CA HIS A 6 -42.25 -25.85 -20.68
C HIS A 6 -41.83 -24.39 -20.83
N LEU A 7 -42.71 -23.56 -21.36
CA LEU A 7 -42.46 -22.14 -21.54
C LEU A 7 -42.28 -21.43 -20.18
N LYS A 8 -43.14 -21.74 -19.19
CA LYS A 8 -43.01 -21.20 -17.82
C LYS A 8 -41.73 -21.62 -17.13
N GLN A 9 -41.31 -22.90 -17.28
CA GLN A 9 -40.06 -23.38 -16.73
C GLN A 9 -38.85 -22.69 -17.35
N PHE A 10 -38.84 -22.53 -18.67
CA PHE A 10 -37.78 -21.82 -19.39
C PHE A 10 -37.60 -20.37 -18.92
N PHE A 11 -38.71 -19.63 -18.80
CA PHE A 11 -38.69 -18.23 -18.30
C PHE A 11 -38.22 -18.16 -16.83
N ASN A 12 -38.61 -19.12 -16.00
CA ASN A 12 -38.18 -19.13 -14.60
C ASN A 12 -36.67 -19.42 -14.46
N GLU A 13 -36.16 -20.35 -15.25
CA GLU A 13 -34.71 -20.61 -15.26
C GLU A 13 -33.90 -19.41 -15.78
N LEU A 14 -34.39 -18.76 -16.83
CA LEU A 14 -33.75 -17.58 -17.38
C LEU A 14 -33.74 -16.43 -16.33
N TYR A 15 -34.86 -16.20 -15.68
CA TYR A 15 -34.99 -15.20 -14.62
C TYR A 15 -34.05 -15.50 -13.44
N GLN A 16 -33.98 -16.75 -13.00
CA GLN A 16 -33.08 -17.16 -11.91
C GLN A 16 -31.59 -17.01 -12.27
N ARG A 17 -31.21 -17.24 -13.52
CA ARG A 17 -29.83 -17.03 -14.00
C ARG A 17 -29.48 -15.55 -14.07
N THR A 18 -30.38 -14.71 -14.58
CA THR A 18 -30.13 -13.27 -14.68
C THR A 18 -30.09 -12.60 -13.31
N THR A 19 -30.94 -12.98 -12.36
CA THR A 19 -30.90 -12.43 -10.99
C THR A 19 -29.65 -12.83 -10.23
N LYS A 20 -29.16 -14.08 -10.38
CA LYS A 20 -27.89 -14.50 -9.79
C LYS A 20 -26.69 -13.73 -10.36
N LEU A 21 -26.67 -13.49 -11.67
CA LEU A 21 -25.62 -12.68 -12.33
C LEU A 21 -25.64 -11.23 -11.86
N LEU A 22 -26.82 -10.63 -11.71
CA LEU A 22 -26.97 -9.26 -11.20
C LEU A 22 -26.51 -9.13 -9.74
N ILE A 23 -26.82 -10.12 -8.89
CA ILE A 23 -26.38 -10.13 -7.49
C ILE A 23 -24.85 -10.27 -7.41
N LEU A 24 -24.25 -11.18 -8.20
CA LEU A 24 -22.79 -11.34 -8.25
C LEU A 24 -22.10 -10.06 -8.73
N PHE A 25 -22.63 -9.40 -9.74
CA PHE A 25 -22.09 -8.14 -10.25
C PHE A 25 -22.22 -7.00 -9.23
N SER A 26 -23.36 -6.94 -8.51
CA SER A 26 -23.59 -5.96 -7.43
C SER A 26 -22.61 -6.17 -6.26
N VAL A 27 -22.33 -7.41 -5.86
CA VAL A 27 -21.36 -7.71 -4.79
C VAL A 27 -19.94 -7.33 -5.20
N LEU A 28 -19.57 -7.51 -6.47
CA LEU A 28 -18.24 -7.14 -6.99
C LEU A 28 -18.01 -5.62 -6.97
N LEU A 29 -19.06 -4.81 -7.13
CA LEU A 29 -18.99 -3.34 -7.08
C LEU A 29 -18.88 -2.77 -5.65
N LEU A 30 -19.13 -3.60 -4.62
CA LEU A 30 -19.07 -3.20 -3.20
C LEU A 30 -17.71 -3.48 -2.54
N LEU A 31 -16.71 -3.96 -3.30
CA LEU A 31 -15.36 -4.16 -2.76
C LEU A 31 -14.73 -2.79 -2.43
N PRO A 32 -14.29 -2.56 -1.19
CA PRO A 32 -13.69 -1.29 -0.80
C PRO A 32 -12.33 -1.14 -1.49
N THR A 33 -12.22 -0.18 -2.41
CA THR A 33 -10.96 0.18 -3.08
C THR A 33 -10.13 1.20 -2.30
N GLY A 34 -10.55 1.54 -1.07
CA GLY A 34 -10.04 2.70 -0.33
C GLY A 34 -8.84 2.47 0.59
N THR A 35 -8.45 1.24 0.88
CA THR A 35 -7.44 0.96 1.92
C THR A 35 -6.03 1.43 1.54
N ILE A 36 -5.60 1.24 0.30
CA ILE A 36 -4.24 1.59 -0.14
C ILE A 36 -3.97 3.09 -0.09
N ALA A 37 -4.95 3.91 -0.43
CA ALA A 37 -4.79 5.38 -0.42
C ALA A 37 -4.65 5.94 1.02
N LEU A 38 -5.34 5.36 1.99
CA LEU A 38 -5.25 5.79 3.39
C LEU A 38 -3.89 5.42 4.00
N GLU A 39 -3.39 4.23 3.74
CA GLU A 39 -2.07 3.80 4.21
C GLU A 39 -0.95 4.67 3.64
N THR A 40 -1.00 5.00 2.35
CA THR A 40 -0.03 5.87 1.71
C THR A 40 -0.02 7.28 2.30
N SER A 41 -1.19 7.87 2.57
CA SER A 41 -1.29 9.19 3.19
C SER A 41 -0.79 9.21 4.63
N THR A 42 -1.01 8.13 5.38
CA THR A 42 -0.51 7.98 6.75
C THR A 42 1.01 7.77 6.76
N GLY A 43 1.57 6.97 5.86
CA GLY A 43 3.00 6.78 5.70
C GLY A 43 3.73 8.08 5.33
N GLU A 44 3.15 8.89 4.45
CA GLU A 44 3.64 10.22 4.11
C GLU A 44 3.66 11.16 5.31
N PHE A 45 2.59 11.20 6.08
CA PHE A 45 2.50 12.01 7.29
C PHE A 45 3.61 11.63 8.28
N LEU A 46 3.77 10.33 8.58
CA LEU A 46 4.81 9.84 9.48
C LEU A 46 6.22 10.18 8.97
N PHE A 47 6.47 10.02 7.68
CA PHE A 47 7.73 10.41 7.07
C PHE A 47 8.02 11.90 7.23
N ASN A 48 7.05 12.75 6.95
CA ASN A 48 7.20 14.19 7.07
C ASN A 48 7.45 14.65 8.50
N GLN A 49 6.84 14.00 9.48
CA GLN A 49 7.00 14.31 10.89
C GLN A 49 8.36 13.86 11.46
N HIS A 50 8.85 12.69 11.06
CA HIS A 50 9.96 12.03 11.77
C HIS A 50 11.22 11.78 10.93
N CYS A 51 11.11 11.79 9.60
CA CYS A 51 12.19 11.34 8.71
C CYS A 51 12.70 12.44 7.77
N SER A 52 11.81 13.32 7.30
CA SER A 52 12.11 14.32 6.26
C SER A 52 13.23 15.29 6.66
N GLY A 53 13.41 15.58 7.96
CA GLY A 53 14.46 16.45 8.45
C GLY A 53 15.88 15.98 8.08
N CYS A 54 16.10 14.67 8.06
CA CYS A 54 17.38 14.08 7.63
C CYS A 54 17.31 13.54 6.18
N HIS A 55 16.14 13.13 5.71
CA HIS A 55 15.93 12.49 4.41
C HIS A 55 15.18 13.37 3.40
N VAL A 56 15.59 14.64 3.30
CA VAL A 56 14.99 15.59 2.35
C VAL A 56 15.00 15.02 0.92
N ASN A 57 13.81 14.95 0.29
CA ASN A 57 13.63 14.40 -1.07
C ASN A 57 14.32 13.04 -1.28
N GLY A 58 14.24 12.16 -0.29
CA GLY A 58 14.91 10.85 -0.32
C GLY A 58 16.44 10.90 -0.22
N GLY A 59 17.00 12.07 0.08
CA GLY A 59 18.42 12.23 0.33
C GLY A 59 18.86 11.75 1.72
N ASN A 60 20.05 12.18 2.13
CA ASN A 60 20.53 12.07 3.51
C ASN A 60 21.53 13.20 3.74
N ILE A 61 21.21 14.10 4.66
CA ILE A 61 22.03 15.30 4.94
C ILE A 61 23.30 14.96 5.77
N ILE A 62 23.28 13.84 6.48
CA ILE A 62 24.40 13.40 7.34
C ILE A 62 25.36 12.51 6.56
N ARG A 63 24.81 11.52 5.82
CA ARG A 63 25.61 10.57 5.03
C ARG A 63 25.13 10.52 3.59
N ARG A 64 25.80 11.21 2.70
CA ARG A 64 25.42 11.38 1.29
C ARG A 64 25.25 10.08 0.49
N ASN A 65 25.88 8.99 0.90
CA ASN A 65 25.77 7.68 0.24
C ASN A 65 24.70 6.76 0.88
N LYS A 66 24.03 7.19 1.95
CA LYS A 66 22.96 6.45 2.64
C LYS A 66 21.60 7.11 2.40
N THR A 67 21.26 7.28 1.13
CA THR A 67 19.99 7.89 0.70
C THR A 67 18.88 6.85 0.61
N LEU A 68 17.63 7.32 0.54
CA LEU A 68 16.44 6.49 0.31
C LEU A 68 16.11 6.31 -1.19
N ARG A 69 17.06 6.59 -2.08
CA ARG A 69 16.91 6.34 -3.51
C ARG A 69 17.00 4.85 -3.80
N LEU A 70 16.22 4.34 -4.77
CA LEU A 70 16.07 2.92 -5.07
C LEU A 70 17.42 2.19 -5.13
N ASN A 71 18.35 2.66 -5.95
CA ASN A 71 19.66 2.03 -6.10
C ASN A 71 20.54 2.06 -4.84
N ALA A 72 20.31 2.99 -3.91
CA ALA A 72 21.02 3.03 -2.63
C ALA A 72 20.39 2.06 -1.62
N LEU A 73 19.06 1.94 -1.63
CA LEU A 73 18.33 0.94 -0.83
C LEU A 73 18.72 -0.48 -1.26
N GLU A 74 18.67 -0.79 -2.54
CA GLU A 74 19.07 -2.10 -3.10
C GLU A 74 20.51 -2.48 -2.73
N ARG A 75 21.46 -1.58 -2.93
CA ARG A 75 22.88 -1.82 -2.52
C ARG A 75 23.04 -1.98 -1.00
N GLY A 76 22.12 -1.47 -0.22
CA GLY A 76 22.10 -1.58 1.23
C GLY A 76 21.37 -2.81 1.77
N GLY A 77 20.79 -3.66 0.89
CA GLY A 77 19.96 -4.79 1.29
C GLY A 77 18.62 -4.36 1.88
N LEU A 78 18.12 -3.16 1.50
CA LEU A 78 16.82 -2.59 1.90
C LEU A 78 15.87 -2.55 0.70
N ASP A 79 15.81 -3.65 -0.03
CA ASP A 79 15.14 -3.79 -1.33
C ASP A 79 13.65 -4.19 -1.22
N ASN A 80 13.08 -4.04 -0.04
CA ASN A 80 11.67 -4.30 0.24
C ASN A 80 11.19 -3.49 1.46
N PRO A 81 9.86 -3.28 1.61
CA PRO A 81 9.31 -2.52 2.73
C PRO A 81 9.64 -3.10 4.11
N GLU A 82 9.70 -4.42 4.26
CA GLU A 82 9.97 -5.09 5.54
C GLU A 82 11.37 -4.75 6.07
N ALA A 83 12.37 -4.77 5.19
CA ALA A 83 13.75 -4.40 5.54
C ALA A 83 13.84 -2.91 5.92
N ILE A 84 13.12 -2.04 5.22
CA ILE A 84 13.04 -0.61 5.53
C ILE A 84 12.32 -0.38 6.86
N ALA A 85 11.21 -1.08 7.12
CA ALA A 85 10.46 -0.99 8.37
C ALA A 85 11.31 -1.39 9.58
N LYS A 86 12.09 -2.47 9.44
CA LYS A 86 13.03 -2.88 10.48
C LYS A 86 14.03 -1.77 10.82
N VAL A 87 14.59 -1.11 9.81
CA VAL A 87 15.51 0.02 10.03
C VAL A 87 14.79 1.22 10.64
N ALA A 88 13.58 1.53 10.22
CA ALA A 88 12.77 2.61 10.82
C ALA A 88 12.49 2.34 12.30
N ARG A 89 12.19 1.11 12.66
CA ARG A 89 11.91 0.69 14.04
C ARG A 89 13.18 0.66 14.91
N GLU A 90 14.21 -0.03 14.46
CA GLU A 90 15.38 -0.36 15.27
C GLU A 90 16.55 0.63 15.11
N GLY A 91 16.58 1.38 14.01
CA GLY A 91 17.70 2.23 13.63
C GLY A 91 18.81 1.47 12.91
N ILE A 92 19.81 2.22 12.43
CA ILE A 92 21.02 1.66 11.82
C ILE A 92 22.19 2.64 11.91
N GLY A 93 23.26 2.21 12.53
CA GLY A 93 24.48 3.03 12.71
C GLY A 93 24.21 4.30 13.51
N GLN A 94 24.26 5.47 12.87
CA GLN A 94 23.97 6.77 13.52
C GLN A 94 22.49 7.16 13.49
N MET A 95 21.66 6.44 12.75
CA MET A 95 20.23 6.65 12.72
C MET A 95 19.59 5.91 13.89
N SER A 96 18.95 6.63 14.78
CA SER A 96 18.20 6.04 15.89
C SER A 96 16.98 5.29 15.40
N GLY A 97 16.47 4.34 16.17
CA GLY A 97 15.17 3.72 15.96
C GLY A 97 14.03 4.66 16.37
N TYR A 98 12.91 4.52 15.71
CA TYR A 98 11.73 5.39 15.87
C TYR A 98 10.48 4.63 16.36
N GLU A 99 10.64 3.39 16.87
CA GLU A 99 9.53 2.54 17.30
C GLU A 99 8.52 3.28 18.19
N ASN A 100 9.01 3.98 19.21
CA ASN A 100 8.16 4.65 20.19
C ASN A 100 7.34 5.83 19.62
N VAL A 101 7.79 6.46 18.53
CA VAL A 101 7.13 7.64 17.96
C VAL A 101 6.31 7.30 16.71
N LEU A 102 6.63 6.20 16.05
CA LEU A 102 5.87 5.71 14.90
C LEU A 102 4.56 5.02 15.33
N GLY A 103 4.54 4.45 16.53
CA GLY A 103 3.40 3.68 17.04
C GLY A 103 3.24 2.32 16.36
N GLU A 104 2.22 1.58 16.76
CA GLU A 104 1.95 0.23 16.25
C GLU A 104 1.68 0.26 14.74
N GLY A 105 2.48 -0.51 13.97
CA GLY A 105 2.38 -0.59 12.52
C GLY A 105 2.87 0.64 11.74
N GLY A 106 3.26 1.73 12.43
CA GLY A 106 3.72 2.96 11.78
C GLY A 106 5.04 2.79 11.02
N ASP A 107 5.90 1.87 11.46
CA ASP A 107 7.11 1.45 10.78
C ASP A 107 6.82 0.84 9.40
N GLN A 108 5.81 0.00 9.30
CA GLN A 108 5.36 -0.57 8.03
C GLN A 108 4.75 0.50 7.10
N LEU A 109 3.89 1.37 7.64
CA LEU A 109 3.26 2.43 6.86
C LEU A 109 4.29 3.37 6.25
N VAL A 110 5.25 3.84 7.03
CA VAL A 110 6.32 4.71 6.53
C VAL A 110 7.24 4.00 5.56
N ALA A 111 7.53 2.71 5.77
CA ALA A 111 8.37 1.91 4.89
C ALA A 111 7.74 1.68 3.52
N VAL A 112 6.45 1.34 3.47
CA VAL A 112 5.69 1.21 2.21
C VAL A 112 5.68 2.53 1.43
N TRP A 113 5.49 3.66 2.12
CA TRP A 113 5.55 4.97 1.49
C TRP A 113 6.95 5.28 0.95
N ILE A 114 8.03 5.07 1.75
CA ILE A 114 9.42 5.26 1.31
C ILE A 114 9.74 4.41 0.08
N TRP A 115 9.37 3.13 0.09
CA TRP A 115 9.57 2.23 -1.04
C TRP A 115 8.86 2.71 -2.30
N THR A 116 7.61 3.14 -2.16
CA THR A 116 6.84 3.72 -3.26
C THR A 116 7.50 4.98 -3.84
N GLN A 117 8.00 5.87 -2.98
CA GLN A 117 8.71 7.08 -3.42
C GLN A 117 10.06 6.74 -4.08
N ALA A 118 10.78 5.77 -3.56
CA ALA A 118 12.05 5.31 -4.16
C ALA A 118 11.85 4.81 -5.59
N GLN A 119 10.79 4.04 -5.85
CA GLN A 119 10.42 3.57 -7.18
C GLN A 119 10.01 4.70 -8.13
N LYS A 120 9.44 5.78 -7.62
CA LYS A 120 9.08 6.99 -8.37
C LYS A 120 10.21 8.03 -8.43
N ALA A 121 11.44 7.66 -8.08
CA ALA A 121 12.62 8.52 -8.05
C ALA A 121 12.45 9.79 -7.18
N TRP A 122 11.55 9.77 -6.19
CA TRP A 122 11.21 10.89 -5.31
C TRP A 122 10.68 12.12 -6.08
N ILE A 123 10.06 11.90 -7.23
CA ILE A 123 9.37 12.94 -7.98
C ILE A 123 8.05 13.19 -7.26
N GLN A 124 7.94 14.34 -6.64
CA GLN A 124 6.69 14.83 -6.07
C GLN A 124 5.88 15.45 -7.21
N GLY A 125 4.68 14.87 -7.48
CA GLY A 125 3.77 15.37 -8.52
C GLY A 125 3.14 16.69 -8.13
#